data_ec305e3eaeb1790d87457665bf91222a
#
_entry.id   ec305e3eaeb1790d87457665bf91222a
#
_cell.length_a   1.000
_cell.length_b   1.000
_cell.length_c   1.000
_cell.angle_alpha   90.00
_cell.angle_beta   90.00
_cell.angle_gamma   90.00
#
_symmetry.space_group_name_H-M   'P 1'
#
loop_
_entity.id
_entity.type
_entity.pdbx_description
1 polymer ?
#
loop_
_entity_poly.entity_id
_entity_poly.type
_entity_poly.pdbx_seq_one_letter_code
_entity_poly.pdbx_strand_id
1 'polypeptide(L)'
;STSRGLGDVYKRQALDNDLPTVGVLAHGLDRIYPSLHRKTAVEMLDKGGLLTEFPVGTTPDKHNFISRNRIVAGMCDATIVVESAAKGGSLITAELAESYHRDCFAFPGRVTDEYSKGCNQLIRDSKASLLLSAEDLVEAMGWTLDSHPAKVENVQRSLFLELTEEEQKIVHTLEKQGNLQINTLVVETDIPVHRKIIMGYCYWVTFICSMIVVHITQ
;
A
#
# COMPACT_ATOMS: atom_id res chain seq x y z
N SER A 1 9.49 -19.25 16.57
CA SER A 1 9.35 -17.81 16.67
C SER A 1 10.14 -17.01 15.63
N THR A 2 9.95 -17.31 14.38
CA THR A 2 10.76 -16.69 13.32
C THR A 2 9.94 -15.95 12.25
N SER A 3 8.68 -15.73 12.54
CA SER A 3 7.75 -15.05 11.63
C SER A 3 8.01 -13.53 11.45
N ARG A 4 8.94 -12.98 12.19
CA ARG A 4 9.25 -11.54 12.16
C ARG A 4 10.27 -11.17 11.08
N GLY A 5 10.98 -12.15 10.53
CA GLY A 5 12.08 -11.94 9.60
C GLY A 5 11.66 -11.84 8.14
N LEU A 6 10.72 -12.68 7.70
CA LEU A 6 10.35 -12.74 6.27
C LEU A 6 9.77 -11.43 5.74
N GLY A 7 8.81 -10.83 6.44
CA GLY A 7 8.28 -9.51 6.03
C GLY A 7 9.34 -8.40 5.95
N ASP A 8 10.38 -8.46 6.79
CA ASP A 8 11.50 -7.53 6.74
C ASP A 8 12.44 -7.82 5.55
N VAL A 9 12.70 -9.09 5.27
CA VAL A 9 13.57 -9.50 4.15
C VAL A 9 13.05 -8.96 2.82
N TYR A 10 11.77 -9.09 2.51
CA TYR A 10 11.22 -8.64 1.23
C TYR A 10 11.16 -7.11 1.12
N LYS A 11 10.80 -6.43 2.19
CA LYS A 11 10.87 -4.96 2.23
C LYS A 11 12.29 -4.47 2.02
N ARG A 12 13.26 -5.12 2.62
CA ARG A 12 14.68 -4.83 2.42
C ARG A 12 15.10 -5.10 0.98
N GLN A 13 14.68 -6.23 0.39
CA GLN A 13 14.94 -6.52 -1.02
C GLN A 13 14.36 -5.46 -1.95
N ALA A 14 13.16 -4.95 -1.68
CA ALA A 14 12.57 -3.86 -2.46
C ALA A 14 13.40 -2.58 -2.34
N LEU A 15 13.82 -2.22 -1.13
CA LEU A 15 14.68 -1.05 -0.90
C LEU A 15 16.06 -1.21 -1.55
N ASP A 16 16.68 -2.39 -1.44
CA ASP A 16 17.98 -2.70 -2.04
C ASP A 16 17.94 -2.66 -3.58
N ASN A 17 16.77 -2.89 -4.18
CA ASN A 17 16.53 -2.75 -5.62
C ASN A 17 15.92 -1.39 -6.00
N ASP A 18 16.01 -0.40 -5.13
CA ASP A 18 15.61 0.98 -5.41
C ASP A 18 14.09 1.15 -5.66
N LEU A 19 13.28 0.19 -5.22
CA LEU A 19 11.83 0.23 -5.40
C LEU A 19 11.16 1.04 -4.29
N PRO A 20 10.26 1.97 -4.64
CA PRO A 20 9.46 2.71 -3.66
C PRO A 20 8.70 1.74 -2.74
N THR A 21 8.87 1.93 -1.42
CA THR A 21 8.28 1.01 -0.45
C THR A 21 7.53 1.78 0.63
N VAL A 22 6.27 1.43 0.85
CA VAL A 22 5.45 2.01 1.91
C VAL A 22 5.22 1.00 3.03
N GLY A 23 5.52 1.43 4.26
CA GLY A 23 5.25 0.65 5.46
C GLY A 23 3.92 1.06 6.08
N VAL A 24 2.90 0.19 6.04
CA VAL A 24 1.65 0.43 6.77
C VAL A 24 1.79 -0.12 8.18
N LEU A 25 1.63 0.75 9.20
CA LEU A 25 1.89 0.43 10.60
C LEU A 25 0.60 0.08 11.35
N ALA A 26 0.74 -0.75 12.38
CA ALA A 26 -0.36 -1.14 13.29
C ALA A 26 -0.30 -0.41 14.64
N HIS A 27 0.32 0.77 14.65
CA HIS A 27 0.55 1.62 15.83
C HIS A 27 0.78 3.06 15.39
N GLY A 28 0.88 3.99 16.35
CA GLY A 28 1.16 5.41 16.06
C GLY A 28 2.55 5.64 15.46
N LEU A 29 2.74 6.76 14.77
CA LEU A 29 4.02 7.15 14.13
C LEU A 29 5.13 7.53 15.14
N ASP A 30 4.80 7.65 16.41
CA ASP A 30 5.74 8.01 17.49
C ASP A 30 6.76 6.91 17.82
N ARG A 31 6.56 5.71 17.30
CA ARG A 31 7.43 4.55 17.56
C ARG A 31 7.50 3.62 16.35
N ILE A 32 8.54 2.79 16.32
CA ILE A 32 8.68 1.70 15.35
C ILE A 32 8.69 0.37 16.11
N TYR A 33 7.85 -0.54 15.68
CA TYR A 33 7.74 -1.89 16.22
C TYR A 33 7.87 -2.97 15.15
N PRO A 34 8.72 -3.96 15.36
CA PRO A 34 9.76 -4.05 16.37
C PRO A 34 10.85 -2.97 16.20
N SER A 35 11.49 -2.53 17.27
CA SER A 35 12.54 -1.49 17.24
C SER A 35 13.74 -1.85 16.35
N LEU A 36 13.95 -3.16 16.13
CA LEU A 36 14.97 -3.70 15.23
C LEU A 36 14.82 -3.18 13.78
N HIS A 37 13.60 -2.85 13.36
CA HIS A 37 13.31 -2.40 11.99
C HIS A 37 13.39 -0.87 11.82
N ARG A 38 13.91 -0.16 12.82
CA ARG A 38 14.02 1.30 12.76
C ARG A 38 14.85 1.77 11.57
N LYS A 39 15.97 1.09 11.27
CA LYS A 39 16.82 1.44 10.12
C LYS A 39 16.05 1.31 8.80
N THR A 40 15.37 0.19 8.59
CA THR A 40 14.54 -0.05 7.42
C THR A 40 13.40 0.98 7.29
N ALA A 41 12.77 1.35 8.42
CA ALA A 41 11.73 2.38 8.43
C ALA A 41 12.27 3.76 8.01
N VAL A 42 13.49 4.13 8.42
CA VAL A 42 14.14 5.38 7.97
C VAL A 42 14.45 5.32 6.48
N GLU A 43 15.01 4.22 5.98
CA GLU A 43 15.29 4.02 4.55
C GLU A 43 14.03 4.12 3.68
N MET A 44 12.87 3.67 4.19
CA MET A 44 11.59 3.83 3.49
C MET A 44 11.17 5.28 3.31
N LEU A 45 11.57 6.20 4.19
CA LEU A 45 11.18 7.61 4.09
C LEU A 45 11.83 8.33 2.90
N ASP A 46 12.96 7.83 2.41
CA ASP A 46 13.68 8.44 1.29
C ASP A 46 12.97 8.24 -0.06
N LYS A 47 12.31 7.08 -0.26
CA LYS A 47 11.71 6.70 -1.56
C LYS A 47 10.28 6.16 -1.45
N GLY A 48 9.69 6.25 -0.30
CA GLY A 48 8.34 5.76 -0.03
C GLY A 48 7.73 6.47 1.16
N GLY A 49 7.37 5.71 2.20
CA GLY A 49 6.82 6.33 3.40
C GLY A 49 6.33 5.35 4.45
N LEU A 50 5.86 5.92 5.54
CA LEU A 50 5.17 5.19 6.61
C LEU A 50 3.74 5.72 6.71
N LEU A 51 2.78 4.81 6.73
CA LEU A 51 1.36 5.11 6.81
C LEU A 51 0.74 4.41 8.02
N THR A 52 -0.13 5.11 8.74
CA THR A 52 -0.94 4.52 9.80
C THR A 52 -2.29 5.23 9.93
N GLU A 53 -3.30 4.50 10.36
CA GLU A 53 -4.59 5.05 10.78
C GLU A 53 -4.65 5.27 12.30
N PHE A 54 -3.66 4.79 13.04
CA PHE A 54 -3.67 4.83 14.49
C PHE A 54 -3.09 6.14 15.02
N PRO A 55 -3.75 6.77 16.01
CA PRO A 55 -3.24 7.98 16.66
C PRO A 55 -1.87 7.79 17.30
N VAL A 56 -1.15 8.90 17.47
CA VAL A 56 0.10 8.95 18.26
C VAL A 56 -0.16 8.40 19.66
N GLY A 57 0.77 7.60 20.18
CA GLY A 57 0.65 6.93 21.47
C GLY A 57 0.01 5.54 21.41
N THR A 58 -0.61 5.15 20.28
CA THR A 58 -1.16 3.79 20.12
C THR A 58 -0.03 2.74 20.13
N THR A 59 -0.16 1.77 21.03
CA THR A 59 0.79 0.65 21.13
C THR A 59 0.46 -0.45 20.12
N PRO A 60 1.47 -1.21 19.64
CA PRO A 60 1.22 -2.34 18.76
C PRO A 60 0.46 -3.45 19.51
N ASP A 61 -0.65 -3.89 18.91
CA ASP A 61 -1.51 -4.94 19.42
C ASP A 61 -1.89 -5.90 18.28
N LYS A 62 -2.17 -7.17 18.63
CA LYS A 62 -2.54 -8.20 17.64
C LYS A 62 -3.76 -7.79 16.81
N HIS A 63 -4.75 -7.18 17.43
CA HIS A 63 -5.96 -6.72 16.77
C HIS A 63 -5.65 -5.60 15.75
N ASN A 64 -4.78 -4.67 16.11
CA ASN A 64 -4.35 -3.59 15.22
C ASN A 64 -3.66 -4.11 13.96
N PHE A 65 -2.86 -5.19 14.07
CA PHE A 65 -2.25 -5.82 12.90
C PHE A 65 -3.29 -6.37 11.92
N ILE A 66 -4.35 -7.00 12.44
CA ILE A 66 -5.44 -7.51 11.61
C ILE A 66 -6.21 -6.35 10.97
N SER A 67 -6.59 -5.36 11.75
CA SER A 67 -7.32 -4.18 11.27
C SER A 67 -6.55 -3.43 10.19
N ARG A 68 -5.23 -3.25 10.37
CA ARG A 68 -4.36 -2.60 9.41
C ARG A 68 -4.32 -3.31 8.05
N ASN A 69 -4.43 -4.65 8.02
CA ASN A 69 -4.31 -5.43 6.79
C ASN A 69 -5.36 -5.04 5.74
N ARG A 70 -6.52 -4.51 6.15
CA ARG A 70 -7.53 -3.98 5.23
C ARG A 70 -7.01 -2.80 4.40
N ILE A 71 -6.16 -1.95 4.99
CA ILE A 71 -5.54 -0.83 4.29
C ILE A 71 -4.57 -1.37 3.24
N VAL A 72 -3.74 -2.33 3.63
CA VAL A 72 -2.80 -2.98 2.71
C VAL A 72 -3.55 -3.59 1.53
N ALA A 73 -4.55 -4.43 1.80
CA ALA A 73 -5.32 -5.11 0.75
C ALA A 73 -6.07 -4.12 -0.17
N GLY A 74 -6.64 -3.04 0.38
CA GLY A 74 -7.41 -2.07 -0.39
C GLY A 74 -6.56 -1.12 -1.22
N MET A 75 -5.33 -0.81 -0.78
CA MET A 75 -4.43 0.11 -1.48
C MET A 75 -3.69 -0.53 -2.65
N CYS A 76 -3.58 -1.86 -2.70
CA CYS A 76 -2.78 -2.56 -3.68
C CYS A 76 -3.63 -2.99 -4.87
N ASP A 77 -3.04 -2.95 -6.06
CA ASP A 77 -3.66 -3.51 -7.26
C ASP A 77 -3.66 -5.04 -7.20
N ALA A 78 -2.61 -5.63 -6.62
CA ALA A 78 -2.49 -7.06 -6.44
C ALA A 78 -1.93 -7.42 -5.05
N THR A 79 -2.41 -8.51 -4.48
CA THR A 79 -1.87 -9.13 -3.26
C THR A 79 -1.16 -10.42 -3.62
N ILE A 80 0.12 -10.55 -3.28
CA ILE A 80 0.91 -11.74 -3.57
C ILE A 80 1.24 -12.45 -2.26
N VAL A 81 0.83 -13.70 -2.13
CA VAL A 81 1.16 -14.56 -0.99
C VAL A 81 2.30 -15.49 -1.40
N VAL A 82 3.51 -15.22 -0.88
CA VAL A 82 4.70 -16.00 -1.23
C VAL A 82 4.76 -17.31 -0.45
N GLU A 83 4.47 -17.24 0.84
CA GLU A 83 4.48 -18.40 1.70
C GLU A 83 3.48 -18.22 2.85
N SER A 84 2.74 -19.26 3.18
CA SER A 84 1.82 -19.27 4.31
C SER A 84 1.52 -20.66 4.80
N ALA A 85 1.53 -20.85 6.13
CA ALA A 85 0.93 -22.03 6.74
C ALA A 85 -0.60 -21.98 6.62
N ALA A 86 -1.28 -23.11 6.92
CA ALA A 86 -2.75 -23.22 6.81
C ALA A 86 -3.54 -22.21 7.67
N LYS A 87 -2.91 -21.54 8.62
CA LYS A 87 -3.49 -20.50 9.50
C LYS A 87 -2.54 -19.29 9.60
N GLY A 88 -2.12 -18.76 8.47
CA GLY A 88 -1.24 -17.58 8.40
C GLY A 88 -2.01 -16.25 8.34
N GLY A 89 -1.39 -15.17 8.83
CA GLY A 89 -1.96 -13.82 8.74
C GLY A 89 -2.10 -13.30 7.30
N SER A 90 -1.28 -13.80 6.37
CA SER A 90 -1.36 -13.50 4.94
C SER A 90 -2.68 -13.96 4.32
N LEU A 91 -3.25 -15.07 4.82
CA LEU A 91 -4.55 -15.54 4.35
C LEU A 91 -5.67 -14.56 4.66
N ILE A 92 -5.61 -13.88 5.80
CA ILE A 92 -6.57 -12.82 6.16
C ILE A 92 -6.46 -11.66 5.18
N THR A 93 -5.24 -11.29 4.79
CA THR A 93 -5.04 -10.20 3.81
C THR A 93 -5.53 -10.62 2.43
N ALA A 94 -5.31 -11.86 2.01
CA ALA A 94 -5.83 -12.40 0.76
C ALA A 94 -7.37 -12.40 0.73
N GLU A 95 -8.02 -12.80 1.82
CA GLU A 95 -9.48 -12.76 1.94
C GLU A 95 -10.03 -11.32 1.91
N LEU A 96 -9.32 -10.37 2.52
CA LEU A 96 -9.67 -8.96 2.43
C LEU A 96 -9.51 -8.41 1.00
N ALA A 97 -8.43 -8.77 0.29
CA ALA A 97 -8.21 -8.40 -1.10
C ALA A 97 -9.34 -8.92 -2.00
N GLU A 98 -9.71 -10.20 -1.85
CA GLU A 98 -10.85 -10.80 -2.54
C GLU A 98 -12.15 -10.01 -2.26
N SER A 99 -12.40 -9.65 -1.00
CA SER A 99 -13.61 -8.88 -0.61
C SER A 99 -13.64 -7.48 -1.22
N TYR A 100 -12.50 -6.92 -1.57
CA TYR A 100 -12.36 -5.62 -2.24
C TYR A 100 -12.26 -5.76 -3.77
N HIS A 101 -12.45 -6.97 -4.32
CA HIS A 101 -12.29 -7.26 -5.74
C HIS A 101 -10.91 -6.87 -6.28
N ARG A 102 -9.87 -7.11 -5.46
CA ARG A 102 -8.48 -6.94 -5.85
C ARG A 102 -7.88 -8.28 -6.23
N ASP A 103 -6.98 -8.26 -7.20
CA ASP A 103 -6.32 -9.48 -7.65
C ASP A 103 -5.46 -10.10 -6.54
N CYS A 104 -5.54 -11.41 -6.41
CA CYS A 104 -4.76 -12.16 -5.46
C CYS A 104 -3.99 -13.27 -6.16
N PHE A 105 -2.71 -13.38 -5.85
CA PHE A 105 -1.80 -14.38 -6.40
C PHE A 105 -1.11 -15.14 -5.27
N ALA A 106 -0.76 -16.39 -5.54
CA ALA A 106 0.00 -17.20 -4.59
C ALA A 106 1.04 -18.08 -5.28
N PHE A 107 2.23 -18.13 -4.68
CA PHE A 107 3.26 -19.06 -5.12
C PHE A 107 2.92 -20.47 -4.63
N PRO A 108 2.90 -21.48 -5.51
CA PRO A 108 2.68 -22.86 -5.10
C PRO A 108 3.92 -23.41 -4.39
N GLY A 109 3.72 -24.35 -3.51
CA GLY A 109 4.81 -25.07 -2.88
C GLY A 109 4.54 -26.56 -2.77
N ARG A 110 5.45 -27.30 -2.14
CA ARG A 110 5.33 -28.75 -1.99
C ARG A 110 4.11 -29.10 -1.12
N VAL A 111 3.34 -30.10 -1.53
CA VAL A 111 2.13 -30.53 -0.82
C VAL A 111 2.43 -30.98 0.62
N THR A 112 3.61 -31.52 0.84
CA THR A 112 4.08 -32.00 2.16
C THR A 112 4.64 -30.90 3.05
N ASP A 113 4.89 -29.71 2.50
CA ASP A 113 5.45 -28.58 3.23
C ASP A 113 4.37 -27.84 4.01
N GLU A 114 4.59 -27.68 5.31
CA GLU A 114 3.64 -27.02 6.20
C GLU A 114 3.42 -25.54 5.86
N TYR A 115 4.49 -24.85 5.47
CA TYR A 115 4.43 -23.43 5.15
C TYR A 115 3.91 -23.13 3.74
N SER A 116 3.76 -24.14 2.89
CA SER A 116 3.14 -23.99 1.57
C SER A 116 1.64 -24.31 1.57
N LYS A 117 1.13 -24.89 2.66
CA LYS A 117 -0.28 -25.34 2.74
C LYS A 117 -1.27 -24.19 2.50
N GLY A 118 -1.01 -23.02 3.07
CA GLY A 118 -1.90 -21.86 2.92
C GLY A 118 -1.97 -21.34 1.47
N CYS A 119 -0.82 -21.21 0.79
CA CYS A 119 -0.77 -20.84 -0.61
C CYS A 119 -1.48 -21.85 -1.51
N ASN A 120 -1.17 -23.15 -1.32
CA ASN A 120 -1.81 -24.23 -2.07
C ASN A 120 -3.33 -24.26 -1.83
N GLN A 121 -3.78 -23.93 -0.63
CA GLN A 121 -5.20 -23.85 -0.31
C GLN A 121 -5.88 -22.67 -1.02
N LEU A 122 -5.28 -21.47 -1.02
CA LEU A 122 -5.80 -20.32 -1.76
C LEU A 122 -5.96 -20.63 -3.25
N ILE A 123 -4.96 -21.28 -3.86
CA ILE A 123 -5.00 -21.69 -5.27
C ILE A 123 -6.09 -22.72 -5.52
N ARG A 124 -6.15 -23.77 -4.69
CA ARG A 124 -7.17 -24.82 -4.79
C ARG A 124 -8.59 -24.28 -4.69
N ASP A 125 -8.80 -23.33 -3.78
CA ASP A 125 -10.12 -22.77 -3.49
C ASP A 125 -10.46 -21.59 -4.44
N SER A 126 -9.62 -21.37 -5.47
CA SER A 126 -9.75 -20.29 -6.47
C SER A 126 -9.82 -18.87 -5.87
N LYS A 127 -9.23 -18.68 -4.69
CA LYS A 127 -9.10 -17.38 -4.02
C LYS A 127 -7.84 -16.62 -4.43
N ALA A 128 -6.88 -17.31 -5.03
CA ALA A 128 -5.68 -16.72 -5.61
C ALA A 128 -5.30 -17.44 -6.91
N SER A 129 -4.86 -16.69 -7.89
CA SER A 129 -4.25 -17.22 -9.09
C SER A 129 -2.85 -17.76 -8.80
N LEU A 130 -2.48 -18.86 -9.44
CA LEU A 130 -1.14 -19.42 -9.32
C LEU A 130 -0.13 -18.49 -9.96
N LEU A 131 0.98 -18.23 -9.27
CA LEU A 131 2.07 -17.41 -9.76
C LEU A 131 3.38 -18.21 -9.71
N LEU A 132 4.11 -18.24 -10.83
CA LEU A 132 5.40 -18.95 -10.92
C LEU A 132 6.58 -17.97 -11.04
N SER A 133 6.34 -16.81 -11.65
CA SER A 133 7.39 -15.82 -11.91
C SER A 133 6.85 -14.38 -11.82
N ALA A 134 7.76 -13.41 -11.92
CA ALA A 134 7.38 -12.00 -11.99
C ALA A 134 6.73 -11.67 -13.35
N GLU A 135 7.19 -12.34 -14.40
CA GLU A 135 6.66 -12.19 -15.76
C GLU A 135 5.20 -12.61 -15.82
N ASP A 136 4.83 -13.72 -15.17
CA ASP A 136 3.45 -14.19 -15.06
C ASP A 136 2.55 -13.11 -14.40
N LEU A 137 3.09 -12.42 -13.39
CA LEU A 137 2.35 -11.33 -12.72
C LEU A 137 2.08 -10.16 -13.69
N VAL A 138 3.12 -9.74 -14.40
CA VAL A 138 3.03 -8.63 -15.36
C VAL A 138 2.01 -8.96 -16.46
N GLU A 139 2.02 -10.19 -16.97
CA GLU A 139 1.07 -10.66 -17.98
C GLU A 139 -0.36 -10.71 -17.41
N ALA A 140 -0.55 -11.32 -16.25
CA ALA A 140 -1.85 -11.45 -15.60
C ALA A 140 -2.50 -10.11 -15.28
N MET A 141 -1.68 -9.12 -14.89
CA MET A 141 -2.13 -7.76 -14.59
C MET A 141 -2.30 -6.89 -15.84
N GLY A 142 -1.87 -7.37 -17.02
CA GLY A 142 -1.87 -6.59 -18.25
C GLY A 142 -0.93 -5.37 -18.22
N TRP A 143 0.12 -5.42 -17.41
CA TRP A 143 1.08 -4.33 -17.33
C TRP A 143 2.03 -4.37 -18.52
N THR A 144 2.23 -3.24 -19.17
CA THR A 144 3.25 -3.09 -20.21
C THR A 144 4.60 -2.77 -19.57
N LEU A 145 5.58 -3.65 -19.76
CA LEU A 145 6.97 -3.34 -19.45
C LEU A 145 7.50 -2.41 -20.55
N ASP A 146 7.25 -1.12 -20.45
CA ASP A 146 7.92 -0.15 -21.30
C ASP A 146 9.40 -0.17 -20.97
N SER A 147 10.19 -0.72 -21.88
CA SER A 147 11.65 -0.85 -21.78
C SER A 147 12.41 0.47 -21.88
N HIS A 148 11.72 1.58 -21.92
CA HIS A 148 12.32 2.89 -21.76
C HIS A 148 11.91 3.47 -20.40
N PRO A 149 12.89 3.91 -19.57
CA PRO A 149 12.57 4.87 -18.56
C PRO A 149 11.99 6.06 -19.32
N ALA A 150 10.66 6.18 -19.31
CA ALA A 150 10.06 7.40 -19.75
C ALA A 150 10.83 8.50 -19.00
N LYS A 151 11.58 9.34 -19.73
CA LYS A 151 11.89 10.65 -19.20
C LYS A 151 10.60 11.12 -18.59
N VAL A 152 10.61 11.28 -17.27
CA VAL A 152 9.54 11.97 -16.57
C VAL A 152 9.66 13.42 -17.05
N GLU A 153 9.33 13.67 -18.30
CA GLU A 153 8.76 14.93 -18.67
C GLU A 153 7.55 15.01 -17.77
N ASN A 154 7.46 16.07 -17.00
CA ASN A 154 6.30 16.44 -16.22
C ASN A 154 5.05 16.40 -17.11
N VAL A 155 4.63 15.19 -17.47
CA VAL A 155 3.30 14.91 -17.93
C VAL A 155 2.50 14.99 -16.64
N GLN A 156 2.23 16.21 -16.26
CA GLN A 156 1.10 16.53 -15.44
C GLN A 156 -0.07 15.90 -16.18
N ARG A 157 -0.30 14.63 -15.88
CA ARG A 157 -1.50 13.95 -16.35
C ARG A 157 -2.61 14.83 -15.83
N SER A 158 -3.32 15.48 -16.74
CA SER A 158 -4.55 16.14 -16.39
C SER A 158 -5.53 15.01 -15.99
N LEU A 159 -5.32 14.49 -14.79
CA LEU A 159 -6.21 13.54 -14.13
C LEU A 159 -7.51 14.23 -13.74
N PHE A 160 -7.61 15.51 -14.06
CA PHE A 160 -8.75 16.34 -13.73
C PHE A 160 -9.54 16.57 -15.00
N LEU A 161 -10.49 15.67 -15.22
CA LEU A 161 -11.71 15.98 -15.94
C LEU A 161 -12.31 17.20 -15.24
N GLU A 162 -12.13 18.37 -15.86
CA GLU A 162 -12.80 19.62 -15.53
C GLU A 162 -12.97 19.91 -14.02
N LEU A 163 -11.90 20.43 -13.40
CA LEU A 163 -12.00 20.98 -12.04
C LEU A 163 -13.06 22.08 -12.05
N THR A 164 -13.97 22.02 -11.10
CA THR A 164 -14.90 23.11 -10.85
C THR A 164 -14.13 24.39 -10.50
N GLU A 165 -14.72 25.56 -10.66
CA GLU A 165 -14.09 26.84 -10.33
C GLU A 165 -13.59 26.89 -8.87
N GLU A 166 -14.32 26.25 -7.96
CA GLU A 166 -13.95 26.15 -6.54
C GLU A 166 -12.69 25.27 -6.34
N GLU A 167 -12.59 24.14 -7.05
CA GLU A 167 -11.43 23.26 -7.02
C GLU A 167 -10.20 23.90 -7.63
N GLN A 168 -10.33 24.60 -8.73
CA GLN A 168 -9.25 25.35 -9.35
C GLN A 168 -8.66 26.40 -8.41
N LYS A 169 -9.50 27.14 -7.67
CA LYS A 169 -9.05 28.09 -6.66
C LYS A 169 -8.24 27.43 -5.55
N ILE A 170 -8.68 26.28 -5.06
CA ILE A 170 -7.97 25.52 -4.01
C ILE A 170 -6.61 25.06 -4.52
N VAL A 171 -6.57 24.44 -5.70
CA VAL A 171 -5.32 23.94 -6.32
C VAL A 171 -4.34 25.07 -6.55
N HIS A 172 -4.78 26.18 -7.16
CA HIS A 172 -3.93 27.33 -7.41
C HIS A 172 -3.35 27.96 -6.13
N THR A 173 -4.16 28.00 -5.06
CA THR A 173 -3.69 28.52 -3.76
C THR A 173 -2.64 27.59 -3.14
N LEU A 174 -2.83 26.28 -3.23
CA LEU A 174 -1.87 25.30 -2.71
C LEU A 174 -0.58 25.26 -3.54
N GLU A 175 -0.65 25.38 -4.86
CA GLU A 175 0.53 25.47 -5.72
C GLU A 175 1.39 26.70 -5.40
N LYS A 176 0.74 27.82 -5.07
CA LYS A 176 1.43 29.09 -4.80
C LYS A 176 2.06 29.15 -3.40
N GLN A 177 1.42 28.57 -2.41
CA GLN A 177 1.80 28.73 -0.99
C GLN A 177 2.30 27.43 -0.32
N GLY A 178 2.21 26.29 -1.02
CA GLY A 178 2.62 25.01 -0.47
C GLY A 178 1.66 24.49 0.61
N ASN A 179 2.20 23.96 1.70
CA ASN A 179 1.41 23.40 2.80
C ASN A 179 0.72 24.49 3.62
N LEU A 180 -0.60 24.51 3.59
CA LEU A 180 -1.43 25.46 4.33
C LEU A 180 -2.29 24.77 5.38
N GLN A 181 -2.50 25.45 6.51
CA GLN A 181 -3.53 25.01 7.46
C GLN A 181 -4.92 25.24 6.87
N ILE A 182 -5.86 24.33 7.20
CA ILE A 182 -7.22 24.38 6.63
C ILE A 182 -7.93 25.73 6.87
N ASN A 183 -7.71 26.35 8.03
CA ASN A 183 -8.27 27.64 8.37
C ASN A 183 -7.73 28.78 7.46
N THR A 184 -6.44 28.75 7.15
CA THR A 184 -5.82 29.71 6.25
C THR A 184 -6.36 29.53 4.82
N LEU A 185 -6.50 28.29 4.39
CA LEU A 185 -7.08 27.96 3.09
C LEU A 185 -8.54 28.46 2.98
N VAL A 186 -9.33 28.38 4.06
CA VAL A 186 -10.71 28.93 4.11
C VAL A 186 -10.71 30.43 3.86
N VAL A 187 -9.83 31.16 4.52
CA VAL A 187 -9.73 32.62 4.39
C VAL A 187 -9.29 33.02 2.98
N GLU A 188 -8.32 32.34 2.40
CA GLU A 188 -7.76 32.64 1.09
C GLU A 188 -8.72 32.31 -0.08
N THR A 189 -9.53 31.28 0.05
CA THR A 189 -10.39 30.78 -1.04
C THR A 189 -11.86 31.11 -0.86
N ASP A 190 -12.26 31.59 0.31
CA ASP A 190 -13.66 31.87 0.72
C ASP A 190 -14.60 30.66 0.54
N ILE A 191 -14.05 29.43 0.65
CA ILE A 191 -14.80 28.18 0.53
C ILE A 191 -14.98 27.54 1.92
N PRO A 192 -16.19 27.18 2.34
CA PRO A 192 -16.47 26.62 3.67
C PRO A 192 -15.75 25.28 3.95
N VAL A 193 -15.35 25.05 5.20
CA VAL A 193 -14.57 23.85 5.62
C VAL A 193 -15.22 22.53 5.22
N HIS A 194 -16.54 22.41 5.34
CA HIS A 194 -17.25 21.17 5.04
C HIS A 194 -17.15 20.75 3.56
N ARG A 195 -17.09 21.70 2.62
CA ARG A 195 -16.88 21.41 1.20
C ARG A 195 -15.44 20.97 0.92
N LYS A 196 -14.46 21.54 1.62
CA LYS A 196 -13.03 21.22 1.45
C LYS A 196 -12.67 19.81 1.96
N ILE A 197 -13.31 19.35 3.02
CA ILE A 197 -13.09 18.00 3.55
C ILE A 197 -13.50 16.94 2.51
N ILE A 198 -14.63 17.13 1.84
CA ILE A 198 -15.11 16.21 0.80
C ILE A 198 -14.13 16.20 -0.39
N MET A 199 -13.65 17.36 -0.83
CA MET A 199 -12.65 17.46 -1.89
C MET A 199 -11.29 16.85 -1.50
N GLY A 200 -10.83 17.09 -0.27
CA GLY A 200 -9.57 16.52 0.23
C GLY A 200 -9.58 14.98 0.25
N TYR A 201 -10.69 14.35 0.55
CA TYR A 201 -10.83 12.88 0.49
C TYR A 201 -10.72 12.36 -0.95
N CYS A 202 -11.29 13.03 -1.93
CA CYS A 202 -11.18 12.63 -3.35
C CYS A 202 -9.73 12.73 -3.87
N TYR A 203 -8.99 13.77 -3.49
CA TYR A 203 -7.59 13.95 -3.93
C TYR A 203 -6.63 12.94 -3.29
N TRP A 204 -6.84 12.57 -2.03
CA TRP A 204 -6.01 11.59 -1.33
C TRP A 204 -6.16 10.18 -1.89
N VAL A 205 -7.35 9.81 -2.30
CA VAL A 205 -7.64 8.49 -2.87
C VAL A 205 -7.01 8.32 -4.26
N THR A 206 -6.90 9.38 -5.06
CA THR A 206 -6.38 9.29 -6.43
C THR A 206 -4.84 9.22 -6.50
N PHE A 207 -4.13 9.76 -5.49
CA PHE A 207 -2.65 9.76 -5.46
C PHE A 207 -2.03 8.41 -5.06
N ILE A 208 -2.81 7.48 -4.52
CA ILE A 208 -2.35 6.21 -3.93
C ILE A 208 -2.48 5.03 -4.91
N CYS A 209 -3.05 5.20 -6.08
CA CYS A 209 -3.52 4.13 -6.96
C CYS A 209 -2.47 3.39 -7.80
N SER A 210 -1.19 3.49 -7.52
CA SER A 210 -0.15 2.74 -8.26
C SER A 210 0.90 2.17 -7.32
N MET A 211 0.51 1.29 -6.41
CA MET A 211 1.46 0.63 -5.52
C MET A 211 1.27 -0.87 -5.50
N ILE A 212 2.32 -1.58 -5.91
CA ILE A 212 2.47 -3.02 -5.64
C ILE A 212 2.89 -3.15 -4.18
N VAL A 213 2.05 -3.71 -3.35
CA VAL A 213 2.44 -4.13 -2.01
C VAL A 213 2.51 -5.65 -1.97
N VAL A 214 3.72 -6.16 -1.90
CA VAL A 214 3.96 -7.57 -1.57
C VAL A 214 3.72 -7.73 -0.08
N HIS A 215 2.60 -8.31 0.30
CA HIS A 215 2.28 -8.59 1.70
C HIS A 215 2.66 -10.03 2.04
N ILE A 216 3.63 -10.15 2.92
CA ILE A 216 4.11 -11.45 3.40
C ILE A 216 4.01 -11.45 4.90
N THR A 217 3.09 -12.25 5.42
CA THR A 217 2.98 -12.57 6.84
C THR A 217 2.99 -14.10 6.99
N GLN A 218 3.82 -14.58 7.88
CA GLN A 218 3.73 -15.94 8.42
C GLN A 218 2.65 -16.03 9.48
#